data_2b7c82f51b7e2a53e38e73a9180861a7
#
_entry.id   2b7c82f51b7e2a53e38e73a9180861a7
#
_cell.length_a   1.000
_cell.length_b   1.000
_cell.length_c   1.000
_cell.angle_alpha   90.00
_cell.angle_beta   90.00
_cell.angle_gamma   90.00
#
_symmetry.space_group_name_H-M   'P 1'
#
loop_
_entity.id
_entity.type
_entity.pdbx_description
1 polymer ?
#
loop_
_entity_poly.entity_id
_entity_poly.type
_entity_poly.pdbx_seq_one_letter_code
_entity_poly.pdbx_strand_id
1 'polypeptide(L)'
;MLRVTLVLSAADRLALQHLIKHDPHWRVRERAQSVLLLAAGLTCQQVADQQALSMQTVSATRRRWLAQGLVGLPDRARSGAPAKLTAAQTQQLLTWARAEPLTLTALKARHVAAGGAPVHVNTLTGVLKRAGFVWKRTRHSLKKKRDDAKFAQAQQEISALRRQAQDGEVAVAYLDEAGFAQVHPNRSAWTPVGEQHAIPAVRGKRLNVIAAFLSTGQVISAALWCAMNALIFVGFLGVLRQQVAKPLIIILDNASFHTARAIQPHLEVLRRQGVTLYFLPPYSPELNRVEKLWHLVKHTWMAAKHRDAATLEAEVTEILDQVGTRYHLAF
;
A
#
# COMPACT_ATOMS: atom_id res chain seq x y z
N MET A 1 -19.97 59.81 -26.99
CA MET A 1 -19.88 58.36 -26.87
C MET A 1 -21.00 57.85 -26.01
N LEU A 2 -21.92 57.04 -26.55
CA LEU A 2 -23.01 56.42 -25.82
C LEU A 2 -22.47 55.56 -24.67
N ARG A 3 -22.84 55.88 -23.40
CA ARG A 3 -22.54 55.07 -22.24
C ARG A 3 -23.36 53.76 -22.35
N VAL A 4 -22.75 52.67 -22.79
CA VAL A 4 -23.39 51.37 -22.74
C VAL A 4 -23.34 50.92 -21.27
N THR A 5 -24.45 51.16 -20.56
CA THR A 5 -24.61 50.69 -19.17
C THR A 5 -24.74 49.17 -19.16
N LEU A 6 -23.96 48.50 -18.30
CA LEU A 6 -24.00 47.07 -18.18
C LEU A 6 -25.23 46.67 -17.32
N VAL A 7 -26.20 46.02 -17.95
CA VAL A 7 -27.40 45.55 -17.25
C VAL A 7 -27.20 44.14 -16.76
N LEU A 8 -27.41 43.88 -15.47
CA LEU A 8 -27.33 42.55 -14.86
C LEU A 8 -28.73 42.10 -14.43
N SER A 9 -29.05 40.84 -14.67
CA SER A 9 -30.21 40.18 -14.08
C SER A 9 -30.05 40.07 -12.55
N ALA A 10 -31.14 39.84 -11.83
CA ALA A 10 -31.10 39.59 -10.39
C ALA A 10 -30.27 38.32 -10.08
N ALA A 11 -30.40 37.29 -10.91
CA ALA A 11 -29.62 36.04 -10.79
C ALA A 11 -28.13 36.28 -10.98
N ASP A 12 -27.72 37.05 -12.01
CA ASP A 12 -26.29 37.36 -12.24
C ASP A 12 -25.71 38.16 -11.06
N ARG A 13 -26.47 39.10 -10.53
CA ARG A 13 -26.03 39.90 -9.37
C ARG A 13 -25.77 39.03 -8.15
N LEU A 14 -26.68 38.11 -7.84
CA LEU A 14 -26.52 37.16 -6.74
C LEU A 14 -25.32 36.22 -6.97
N ALA A 15 -25.17 35.70 -8.18
CA ALA A 15 -24.05 34.84 -8.54
C ALA A 15 -22.69 35.55 -8.42
N LEU A 16 -22.61 36.81 -8.89
CA LEU A 16 -21.38 37.61 -8.76
C LEU A 16 -21.06 37.91 -7.29
N GLN A 17 -22.07 38.24 -6.47
CA GLN A 17 -21.88 38.45 -5.03
C GLN A 17 -21.39 37.17 -4.33
N HIS A 18 -21.89 36.00 -4.72
CA HIS A 18 -21.43 34.72 -4.21
C HIS A 18 -19.98 34.46 -4.60
N LEU A 19 -19.60 34.68 -5.87
CA LEU A 19 -18.23 34.51 -6.36
C LEU A 19 -17.24 35.40 -5.59
N ILE A 20 -17.58 36.67 -5.34
CA ILE A 20 -16.72 37.58 -4.57
C ILE A 20 -16.39 37.03 -3.18
N LYS A 21 -17.38 36.41 -2.52
CA LYS A 21 -17.21 35.88 -1.15
C LYS A 21 -16.52 34.52 -1.09
N HIS A 22 -16.76 33.65 -2.08
CA HIS A 22 -16.49 32.22 -1.94
C HIS A 22 -15.56 31.60 -3.00
N ASP A 23 -15.28 32.30 -4.14
CA ASP A 23 -14.42 31.72 -5.16
C ASP A 23 -12.97 31.63 -4.66
N PRO A 24 -12.29 30.46 -4.78
CA PRO A 24 -10.91 30.30 -4.34
C PRO A 24 -9.91 31.17 -5.14
N HIS A 25 -10.23 31.54 -6.38
CA HIS A 25 -9.35 32.27 -7.26
C HIS A 25 -9.56 33.78 -7.11
N TRP A 26 -8.59 34.48 -6.55
CA TRP A 26 -8.65 35.91 -6.30
C TRP A 26 -9.00 36.75 -7.57
N ARG A 27 -8.49 36.31 -8.75
CA ARG A 27 -8.80 36.99 -10.02
C ARG A 27 -10.26 36.89 -10.45
N VAL A 28 -10.93 35.79 -10.11
CA VAL A 28 -12.37 35.64 -10.36
C VAL A 28 -13.14 36.60 -9.47
N ARG A 29 -12.78 36.69 -8.19
CA ARG A 29 -13.38 37.62 -7.23
C ARG A 29 -13.20 39.07 -7.67
N GLU A 30 -11.99 39.46 -8.08
CA GLU A 30 -11.67 40.80 -8.56
C GLU A 30 -12.47 41.17 -9.82
N ARG A 31 -12.58 40.26 -10.80
CA ARG A 31 -13.38 40.47 -12.01
C ARG A 31 -14.87 40.52 -11.73
N ALA A 32 -15.35 39.67 -10.82
CA ALA A 32 -16.76 39.73 -10.39
C ALA A 32 -17.10 41.09 -9.74
N GLN A 33 -16.20 41.61 -8.91
CA GLN A 33 -16.31 42.94 -8.33
C GLN A 33 -16.31 44.02 -9.40
N SER A 34 -15.40 43.95 -10.39
CA SER A 34 -15.36 44.90 -11.51
C SER A 34 -16.69 44.94 -12.29
N VAL A 35 -17.29 43.78 -12.53
CA VAL A 35 -18.60 43.68 -13.25
C VAL A 35 -19.71 44.32 -12.43
N LEU A 36 -19.77 44.09 -11.11
CA LEU A 36 -20.79 44.73 -10.24
C LEU A 36 -20.65 46.26 -10.21
N LEU A 37 -19.41 46.77 -10.12
CA LEU A 37 -19.15 48.20 -10.13
C LEU A 37 -19.52 48.85 -11.47
N LEU A 38 -19.24 48.22 -12.59
CA LEU A 38 -19.66 48.66 -13.93
C LEU A 38 -21.18 48.67 -14.06
N ALA A 39 -21.86 47.67 -13.50
CA ALA A 39 -23.34 47.62 -13.50
C ALA A 39 -23.98 48.63 -12.54
N ALA A 40 -23.23 49.11 -11.55
CA ALA A 40 -23.64 50.24 -10.71
C ALA A 40 -23.48 51.61 -11.39
N GLY A 41 -22.97 51.64 -12.65
CA GLY A 41 -22.86 52.84 -13.45
C GLY A 41 -21.47 53.51 -13.44
N LEU A 42 -20.46 52.90 -12.77
CA LEU A 42 -19.09 53.43 -12.79
C LEU A 42 -18.47 53.21 -14.18
N THR A 43 -17.60 54.13 -14.57
CA THR A 43 -16.80 54.03 -15.80
C THR A 43 -15.67 53.02 -15.61
N CYS A 44 -15.10 52.50 -16.70
CA CYS A 44 -13.94 51.61 -16.63
C CYS A 44 -12.74 52.25 -15.91
N GLN A 45 -12.58 53.59 -16.04
CA GLN A 45 -11.52 54.32 -15.36
C GLN A 45 -11.79 54.36 -13.84
N GLN A 46 -13.01 54.74 -13.43
CA GLN A 46 -13.37 54.77 -12.00
C GLN A 46 -13.24 53.42 -11.31
N VAL A 47 -13.63 52.33 -12.01
CA VAL A 47 -13.43 50.96 -11.48
C VAL A 47 -11.94 50.60 -11.41
N ALA A 48 -11.15 51.00 -12.41
CA ALA A 48 -9.72 50.79 -12.41
C ALA A 48 -9.04 51.49 -11.23
N ASP A 49 -9.39 52.76 -11.01
CA ASP A 49 -8.84 53.55 -9.91
C ASP A 49 -9.25 52.95 -8.55
N GLN A 50 -10.49 52.53 -8.39
CA GLN A 50 -11.01 51.94 -7.15
C GLN A 50 -10.37 50.58 -6.82
N GLN A 51 -10.05 49.78 -7.82
CA GLN A 51 -9.49 48.46 -7.64
C GLN A 51 -7.95 48.38 -7.83
N ALA A 52 -7.29 49.52 -8.05
CA ALA A 52 -5.88 49.60 -8.38
C ALA A 52 -5.46 48.74 -9.61
N LEU A 53 -6.33 48.77 -10.65
CA LEU A 53 -6.13 48.05 -11.91
C LEU A 53 -5.87 49.01 -13.06
N SER A 54 -5.43 48.49 -14.20
CA SER A 54 -5.43 49.27 -15.45
C SER A 54 -6.83 49.35 -16.07
N MET A 55 -7.15 50.44 -16.70
CA MET A 55 -8.42 50.61 -17.45
C MET A 55 -8.56 49.49 -18.53
N GLN A 56 -7.46 49.06 -19.15
CA GLN A 56 -7.44 47.96 -20.11
C GLN A 56 -7.92 46.66 -19.50
N THR A 57 -7.49 46.36 -18.24
CA THR A 57 -7.90 45.15 -17.51
C THR A 57 -9.40 45.15 -17.25
N VAL A 58 -9.94 46.26 -16.78
CA VAL A 58 -11.37 46.42 -16.52
C VAL A 58 -12.19 46.35 -17.84
N SER A 59 -11.71 47.01 -18.89
CA SER A 59 -12.34 46.95 -20.22
C SER A 59 -12.32 45.51 -20.81
N ALA A 60 -11.24 44.78 -20.60
CA ALA A 60 -11.15 43.37 -21.01
C ALA A 60 -12.13 42.49 -20.21
N THR A 61 -12.26 42.72 -18.90
CA THR A 61 -13.23 42.02 -18.03
C THR A 61 -14.66 42.29 -18.49
N ARG A 62 -14.98 43.54 -18.79
CA ARG A 62 -16.30 43.94 -19.34
C ARG A 62 -16.61 43.21 -20.67
N ARG A 63 -15.65 43.19 -21.61
CA ARG A 63 -15.83 42.48 -22.90
C ARG A 63 -16.03 40.97 -22.70
N ARG A 64 -15.29 40.35 -21.80
CA ARG A 64 -15.45 38.94 -21.45
C ARG A 64 -16.82 38.65 -20.86
N TRP A 65 -17.26 39.49 -19.94
CA TRP A 65 -18.60 39.37 -19.36
C TRP A 65 -19.72 39.49 -20.41
N LEU A 66 -19.63 40.48 -21.29
CA LEU A 66 -20.63 40.68 -22.36
C LEU A 66 -20.66 39.50 -23.34
N ALA A 67 -19.54 38.86 -23.59
CA ALA A 67 -19.43 37.73 -24.52
C ALA A 67 -19.79 36.38 -23.89
N GLN A 68 -19.51 36.17 -22.61
CA GLN A 68 -19.52 34.83 -21.99
C GLN A 68 -20.18 34.77 -20.59
N GLY A 69 -20.62 35.89 -20.06
CA GLY A 69 -21.20 35.94 -18.71
C GLY A 69 -20.24 35.43 -17.63
N LEU A 70 -20.78 34.67 -16.68
CA LEU A 70 -20.02 34.05 -15.58
C LEU A 70 -18.84 33.18 -16.04
N VAL A 71 -19.01 32.44 -17.14
CA VAL A 71 -17.96 31.55 -17.71
C VAL A 71 -16.76 32.36 -18.21
N GLY A 72 -16.90 33.64 -18.49
CA GLY A 72 -15.84 34.55 -18.89
C GLY A 72 -14.93 35.04 -17.75
N LEU A 73 -15.30 34.84 -16.48
CA LEU A 73 -14.54 35.37 -15.34
C LEU A 73 -13.27 34.57 -14.98
N PRO A 74 -13.25 33.23 -15.04
CA PRO A 74 -12.03 32.44 -14.81
C PRO A 74 -10.94 32.75 -15.83
N ASP A 75 -9.69 32.47 -15.44
CA ASP A 75 -8.56 32.53 -16.39
C ASP A 75 -8.74 31.48 -17.49
N ARG A 76 -8.42 31.85 -18.71
CA ARG A 76 -8.36 30.88 -19.81
C ARG A 76 -7.21 29.94 -19.61
N ALA A 77 -7.40 28.66 -19.96
CA ALA A 77 -6.30 27.71 -20.03
C ALA A 77 -5.17 28.25 -20.92
N ARG A 78 -3.97 28.20 -20.45
CA ARG A 78 -2.78 28.59 -21.20
C ARG A 78 -2.27 27.37 -21.93
N SER A 79 -1.73 27.52 -23.15
CA SER A 79 -1.18 26.43 -23.95
C SER A 79 -0.03 25.71 -23.27
N GLY A 80 0.65 26.35 -22.32
CA GLY A 80 1.81 25.80 -21.66
C GLY A 80 3.03 25.64 -22.60
N ALA A 81 4.09 25.02 -22.11
CA ALA A 81 5.23 24.68 -22.94
C ALA A 81 4.90 23.45 -23.82
N PRO A 82 5.44 23.37 -25.06
CA PRO A 82 5.27 22.20 -25.91
C PRO A 82 5.73 20.92 -25.19
N ALA A 83 5.02 19.83 -25.45
CA ALA A 83 5.38 18.52 -24.90
C ALA A 83 6.76 18.09 -25.41
N LYS A 84 7.66 17.69 -24.49
CA LYS A 84 9.01 17.24 -24.82
C LYS A 84 9.05 15.84 -25.44
N LEU A 85 7.98 15.09 -25.35
CA LEU A 85 7.79 13.76 -25.91
C LEU A 85 6.53 13.75 -26.76
N THR A 86 6.59 13.11 -27.92
CA THR A 86 5.41 12.86 -28.73
C THR A 86 4.51 11.81 -28.08
N ALA A 87 3.26 11.69 -28.55
CA ALA A 87 2.34 10.66 -28.08
C ALA A 87 2.92 9.24 -28.32
N ALA A 88 3.53 9.00 -29.48
CA ALA A 88 4.17 7.74 -29.83
C ALA A 88 5.34 7.40 -28.90
N GLN A 89 6.23 8.36 -28.63
CA GLN A 89 7.35 8.20 -27.70
C GLN A 89 6.87 7.95 -26.25
N THR A 90 5.82 8.63 -25.83
CA THR A 90 5.19 8.41 -24.53
C THR A 90 4.66 6.98 -24.43
N GLN A 91 3.91 6.51 -25.42
CA GLN A 91 3.38 5.15 -25.43
C GLN A 91 4.49 4.09 -25.43
N GLN A 92 5.52 4.29 -26.21
CA GLN A 92 6.68 3.40 -26.28
C GLN A 92 7.40 3.30 -24.92
N LEU A 93 7.60 4.43 -24.24
CA LEU A 93 8.20 4.48 -22.90
C LEU A 93 7.35 3.70 -21.88
N LEU A 94 6.03 3.84 -21.91
CA LEU A 94 5.12 3.11 -21.02
C LEU A 94 5.14 1.61 -21.31
N THR A 95 5.25 1.21 -22.58
CA THR A 95 5.39 -0.20 -22.99
C THR A 95 6.66 -0.81 -22.40
N TRP A 96 7.80 -0.14 -22.53
CA TRP A 96 9.06 -0.62 -21.95
C TRP A 96 8.99 -0.73 -20.42
N ALA A 97 8.44 0.28 -19.76
CA ALA A 97 8.32 0.27 -18.30
C ALA A 97 7.36 -0.81 -17.76
N ARG A 98 6.40 -1.29 -18.57
CA ARG A 98 5.55 -2.44 -18.23
C ARG A 98 6.23 -3.77 -18.45
N ALA A 99 7.01 -3.88 -19.51
CA ALA A 99 7.67 -5.13 -19.90
C ALA A 99 8.84 -5.48 -18.99
N GLU A 100 9.59 -4.47 -18.52
CA GLU A 100 10.87 -4.68 -17.83
C GLU A 100 11.01 -3.73 -16.61
N PRO A 101 11.67 -4.16 -15.53
CA PRO A 101 11.91 -3.32 -14.35
C PRO A 101 13.08 -2.35 -14.59
N LEU A 102 12.88 -1.38 -15.47
CA LEU A 102 13.90 -0.41 -15.88
C LEU A 102 14.00 0.76 -14.89
N THR A 103 15.23 1.22 -14.66
CA THR A 103 15.50 2.49 -13.97
C THR A 103 15.21 3.67 -14.90
N LEU A 104 15.05 4.88 -14.36
CA LEU A 104 14.87 6.09 -15.17
C LEU A 104 16.07 6.35 -16.10
N THR A 105 17.28 6.04 -15.64
CA THR A 105 18.50 6.15 -16.45
C THR A 105 18.47 5.18 -17.63
N ALA A 106 18.07 3.93 -17.39
CA ALA A 106 17.93 2.92 -18.45
C ALA A 106 16.83 3.29 -19.44
N LEU A 107 15.69 3.77 -18.96
CA LEU A 107 14.60 4.27 -19.82
C LEU A 107 15.03 5.45 -20.69
N LYS A 108 15.80 6.40 -20.12
CA LYS A 108 16.38 7.53 -20.87
C LYS A 108 17.33 7.05 -21.95
N ALA A 109 18.26 6.16 -21.61
CA ALA A 109 19.20 5.60 -22.57
C ALA A 109 18.48 4.88 -23.73
N ARG A 110 17.48 4.08 -23.41
CA ARG A 110 16.66 3.35 -24.41
C ARG A 110 15.86 4.31 -25.29
N HIS A 111 15.33 5.40 -24.72
CA HIS A 111 14.64 6.44 -25.49
C HIS A 111 15.55 7.10 -26.52
N VAL A 112 16.79 7.48 -26.10
CA VAL A 112 17.77 8.07 -27.00
C VAL A 112 18.22 7.07 -28.08
N ALA A 113 18.46 5.81 -27.72
CA ALA A 113 18.81 4.75 -28.66
C ALA A 113 17.71 4.48 -29.70
N ALA A 114 16.45 4.74 -29.35
CA ALA A 114 15.31 4.67 -30.27
C ALA A 114 15.10 5.95 -31.11
N GLY A 115 16.09 6.84 -31.18
CA GLY A 115 16.03 8.09 -31.95
C GLY A 115 15.30 9.25 -31.27
N GLY A 116 14.96 9.12 -29.98
CA GLY A 116 14.33 10.19 -29.23
C GLY A 116 15.35 11.28 -28.81
N ALA A 117 14.92 12.53 -28.78
CA ALA A 117 15.75 13.62 -28.27
C ALA A 117 16.06 13.43 -26.77
N PRO A 118 17.27 13.78 -26.30
CA PRO A 118 17.60 13.69 -24.88
C PRO A 118 16.67 14.54 -24.03
N VAL A 119 16.04 13.92 -23.04
CA VAL A 119 15.15 14.58 -22.07
C VAL A 119 15.69 14.42 -20.66
N HIS A 120 15.31 15.34 -19.77
CA HIS A 120 15.62 15.20 -18.35
C HIS A 120 14.81 14.07 -17.71
N VAL A 121 15.36 13.35 -16.75
CA VAL A 121 14.71 12.24 -16.04
C VAL A 121 13.37 12.64 -15.41
N ASN A 122 13.24 13.90 -14.96
CA ASN A 122 11.98 14.40 -14.41
C ASN A 122 10.84 14.42 -15.46
N THR A 123 11.15 14.59 -16.74
CA THR A 123 10.16 14.49 -17.82
C THR A 123 9.60 13.06 -17.90
N LEU A 124 10.49 12.06 -17.85
CA LEU A 124 10.11 10.64 -17.84
C LEU A 124 9.32 10.29 -16.57
N THR A 125 9.78 10.77 -15.41
CA THR A 125 9.08 10.60 -14.14
C THR A 125 7.66 11.18 -14.19
N GLY A 126 7.49 12.37 -14.76
CA GLY A 126 6.19 13.01 -14.93
C GLY A 126 5.25 12.19 -15.83
N VAL A 127 5.77 11.61 -16.91
CA VAL A 127 5.00 10.72 -17.79
C VAL A 127 4.55 9.45 -17.06
N LEU A 128 5.48 8.78 -16.38
CA LEU A 128 5.20 7.55 -15.63
C LEU A 128 4.15 7.80 -14.52
N LYS A 129 4.32 8.88 -13.72
CA LYS A 129 3.37 9.22 -12.66
C LYS A 129 1.96 9.50 -13.21
N ARG A 130 1.83 10.27 -14.29
CA ARG A 130 0.52 10.52 -14.93
C ARG A 130 -0.14 9.25 -15.46
N ALA A 131 0.66 8.26 -15.86
CA ALA A 131 0.19 6.95 -16.30
C ALA A 131 -0.04 5.95 -15.13
N GLY A 132 0.00 6.42 -13.87
CA GLY A 132 -0.27 5.61 -12.70
C GLY A 132 0.90 4.72 -12.24
N PHE A 133 2.11 4.92 -12.78
CA PHE A 133 3.29 4.19 -12.30
C PHE A 133 3.80 4.77 -10.99
N VAL A 134 4.23 3.87 -10.10
CA VAL A 134 4.92 4.20 -8.85
C VAL A 134 6.25 3.47 -8.77
N TRP A 135 7.24 4.10 -8.17
CA TRP A 135 8.54 3.47 -7.94
C TRP A 135 8.44 2.48 -6.78
N LYS A 136 8.67 1.18 -7.06
CA LYS A 136 8.63 0.10 -6.07
C LYS A 136 9.86 -0.78 -6.19
N ARG A 137 10.30 -1.35 -5.07
CA ARG A 137 11.33 -2.39 -5.07
C ARG A 137 10.80 -3.64 -5.79
N THR A 138 11.62 -4.19 -6.69
CA THR A 138 11.34 -5.48 -7.31
C THR A 138 11.41 -6.60 -6.25
N ARG A 139 10.67 -7.68 -6.47
CA ARG A 139 10.72 -8.88 -5.63
C ARG A 139 10.79 -10.12 -6.51
N HIS A 140 11.48 -11.13 -6.03
CA HIS A 140 11.37 -12.45 -6.61
C HIS A 140 9.98 -13.02 -6.38
N SER A 141 9.42 -13.68 -7.39
CA SER A 141 8.09 -14.28 -7.31
C SER A 141 8.13 -15.66 -7.96
N LEU A 142 7.66 -16.65 -7.25
CA LEU A 142 7.49 -18.01 -7.74
C LEU A 142 6.06 -18.28 -8.25
N LYS A 143 5.20 -17.26 -8.31
CA LYS A 143 3.80 -17.40 -8.77
C LYS A 143 3.66 -18.03 -10.15
N LYS A 144 4.61 -17.81 -11.05
CA LYS A 144 4.62 -18.47 -12.38
C LYS A 144 4.80 -19.99 -12.34
N LYS A 145 5.26 -20.54 -11.20
CA LYS A 145 5.40 -21.99 -10.97
C LYS A 145 4.20 -22.59 -10.23
N ARG A 146 3.25 -21.76 -9.83
CA ARG A 146 2.05 -22.18 -9.10
C ARG A 146 1.04 -22.80 -10.06
N ASP A 147 0.42 -23.87 -9.62
CA ASP A 147 -0.77 -24.44 -10.25
C ASP A 147 -2.00 -23.64 -9.78
N ASP A 148 -2.53 -22.79 -10.66
CA ASP A 148 -3.62 -21.90 -10.31
C ASP A 148 -4.96 -22.65 -10.08
N ALA A 149 -5.15 -23.83 -10.67
CA ALA A 149 -6.33 -24.67 -10.42
C ALA A 149 -6.28 -25.24 -8.99
N LYS A 150 -5.15 -25.82 -8.59
CA LYS A 150 -4.94 -26.31 -7.21
C LYS A 150 -5.02 -25.18 -6.18
N PHE A 151 -4.53 -24.00 -6.53
CA PHE A 151 -4.64 -22.84 -5.65
C PHE A 151 -6.11 -22.42 -5.43
N ALA A 152 -6.91 -22.34 -6.50
CA ALA A 152 -8.32 -21.99 -6.41
C ALA A 152 -9.13 -23.04 -5.64
N GLN A 153 -8.85 -24.33 -5.86
CA GLN A 153 -9.45 -25.43 -5.09
C GLN A 153 -9.10 -25.30 -3.61
N ALA A 154 -7.83 -25.16 -3.25
CA ALA A 154 -7.41 -25.01 -1.85
C ALA A 154 -8.04 -23.77 -1.18
N GLN A 155 -8.20 -22.67 -1.91
CA GLN A 155 -8.87 -21.48 -1.41
C GLN A 155 -10.34 -21.76 -1.05
N GLN A 156 -11.04 -22.52 -1.88
CA GLN A 156 -12.44 -22.92 -1.60
C GLN A 156 -12.52 -23.85 -0.40
N GLU A 157 -11.67 -24.89 -0.34
CA GLU A 157 -11.60 -25.84 0.76
C GLU A 157 -11.28 -25.16 2.09
N ILE A 158 -10.27 -24.30 2.14
CA ILE A 158 -9.92 -23.52 3.33
C ILE A 158 -11.09 -22.61 3.75
N SER A 159 -11.81 -22.02 2.79
CA SER A 159 -12.98 -21.21 3.09
C SER A 159 -14.12 -22.03 3.71
N ALA A 160 -14.29 -23.29 3.29
CA ALA A 160 -15.25 -24.23 3.90
C ALA A 160 -14.83 -24.62 5.32
N LEU A 161 -13.54 -24.97 5.52
CA LEU A 161 -12.99 -25.29 6.85
C LEU A 161 -13.15 -24.14 7.84
N ARG A 162 -12.97 -22.90 7.37
CA ARG A 162 -13.17 -21.70 8.21
C ARG A 162 -14.63 -21.52 8.62
N ARG A 163 -15.60 -21.85 7.74
CA ARG A 163 -17.03 -21.84 8.12
C ARG A 163 -17.31 -22.89 9.18
N GLN A 164 -16.86 -24.13 8.99
CA GLN A 164 -17.01 -25.19 10.00
C GLN A 164 -16.38 -24.79 11.35
N ALA A 165 -15.26 -24.05 11.34
CA ALA A 165 -14.66 -23.54 12.56
C ALA A 165 -15.51 -22.43 13.22
N GLN A 166 -16.16 -21.56 12.43
CA GLN A 166 -17.08 -20.53 12.92
C GLN A 166 -18.36 -21.16 13.51
N ASP A 167 -18.85 -22.23 12.88
CA ASP A 167 -20.00 -23.01 13.37
C ASP A 167 -19.64 -23.85 14.61
N GLY A 168 -18.36 -23.90 14.96
CA GLY A 168 -17.87 -24.57 16.17
C GLY A 168 -17.71 -26.08 16.03
N GLU A 169 -17.83 -26.65 14.84
CA GLU A 169 -17.70 -28.09 14.57
C GLU A 169 -16.26 -28.58 14.73
N VAL A 170 -15.29 -27.77 14.26
CA VAL A 170 -13.86 -28.07 14.27
C VAL A 170 -13.06 -26.88 14.78
N ALA A 171 -11.81 -27.11 15.17
CA ALA A 171 -10.80 -26.07 15.31
C ALA A 171 -9.90 -26.06 14.08
N VAL A 172 -9.63 -24.89 13.54
CA VAL A 172 -8.69 -24.72 12.43
C VAL A 172 -7.48 -23.93 12.93
N ALA A 173 -6.29 -24.40 12.58
CA ALA A 173 -5.02 -23.74 12.88
C ALA A 173 -4.20 -23.57 11.62
N TYR A 174 -3.55 -22.41 11.45
CA TYR A 174 -2.51 -22.20 10.47
C TYR A 174 -1.16 -22.36 11.15
N LEU A 175 -0.32 -23.25 10.66
CA LEU A 175 0.97 -23.57 11.24
C LEU A 175 2.10 -23.19 10.29
N ASP A 176 3.17 -22.64 10.84
CA ASP A 176 4.42 -22.34 10.12
C ASP A 176 5.56 -22.06 11.11
N GLU A 177 6.77 -21.98 10.59
CA GLU A 177 7.97 -21.69 11.38
C GLU A 177 8.58 -20.34 10.93
N ALA A 178 9.09 -19.62 11.91
CA ALA A 178 9.85 -18.40 11.65
C ALA A 178 11.15 -18.36 12.45
N GLY A 179 12.18 -17.79 11.83
CA GLY A 179 13.41 -17.51 12.54
C GLY A 179 13.54 -16.03 12.88
N PHE A 180 14.02 -15.75 14.07
CA PHE A 180 14.30 -14.42 14.58
C PHE A 180 15.78 -14.28 14.87
N ALA A 181 16.42 -13.26 14.30
CA ALA A 181 17.80 -12.92 14.58
C ALA A 181 17.88 -11.92 15.72
N GLN A 182 18.98 -11.95 16.46
CA GLN A 182 19.26 -10.97 17.53
C GLN A 182 19.35 -9.53 16.99
N VAL A 183 19.71 -9.39 15.70
CA VAL A 183 19.71 -8.11 14.98
C VAL A 183 18.46 -8.01 14.12
N HIS A 184 17.69 -6.97 14.35
CA HIS A 184 16.48 -6.72 13.57
C HIS A 184 16.82 -6.38 12.11
N PRO A 185 16.01 -6.80 11.11
CA PRO A 185 16.17 -6.33 9.74
C PRO A 185 16.17 -4.80 9.65
N ASN A 186 16.99 -4.25 8.74
CA ASN A 186 17.04 -2.80 8.51
C ASN A 186 15.65 -2.26 8.17
N ARG A 187 15.30 -1.14 8.80
CA ARG A 187 14.07 -0.40 8.52
C ARG A 187 14.34 1.11 8.50
N SER A 188 13.46 1.87 7.89
CA SER A 188 13.53 3.33 7.91
C SER A 188 13.10 3.86 9.28
N ALA A 189 13.80 4.88 9.77
CA ALA A 189 13.50 5.60 11.01
C ALA A 189 13.66 7.10 10.80
N TRP A 190 13.01 7.91 11.61
CA TRP A 190 13.25 9.35 11.65
C TRP A 190 14.59 9.62 12.30
N THR A 191 15.43 10.43 11.64
CA THR A 191 16.76 10.83 12.12
C THR A 191 17.03 12.28 11.70
N PRO A 192 17.83 13.05 12.44
CA PRO A 192 18.26 14.38 12.03
C PRO A 192 18.98 14.34 10.67
N VAL A 193 18.92 15.46 9.94
CA VAL A 193 19.62 15.59 8.65
C VAL A 193 21.12 15.43 8.85
N GLY A 194 21.72 14.53 8.08
CA GLY A 194 23.17 14.23 8.17
C GLY A 194 23.51 13.11 9.17
N GLU A 195 22.56 12.60 9.92
CA GLU A 195 22.76 11.50 10.87
C GLU A 195 22.12 10.19 10.36
N GLN A 196 22.52 9.06 10.96
CA GLN A 196 21.93 7.75 10.69
C GLN A 196 21.91 6.91 11.97
N HIS A 197 20.78 6.27 12.26
CA HIS A 197 20.74 5.29 13.33
C HIS A 197 21.52 4.03 12.93
N ALA A 198 22.56 3.74 13.67
CA ALA A 198 23.36 2.53 13.53
C ALA A 198 22.90 1.48 14.55
N ILE A 199 22.63 0.27 14.08
CA ILE A 199 22.37 -0.89 14.93
C ILE A 199 23.59 -1.81 14.85
N PRO A 200 24.15 -2.29 15.98
CA PRO A 200 25.32 -3.17 15.97
C PRO A 200 25.07 -4.40 15.09
N ALA A 201 25.95 -4.64 14.13
CA ALA A 201 25.93 -5.82 13.26
C ALA A 201 26.64 -6.98 13.97
N VAL A 202 25.93 -7.68 14.86
CA VAL A 202 26.47 -8.84 15.56
C VAL A 202 25.92 -10.11 14.92
N ARG A 203 26.79 -11.06 14.56
CA ARG A 203 26.37 -12.41 14.19
C ARG A 203 25.95 -13.16 15.44
N GLY A 204 24.65 -13.19 15.71
CA GLY A 204 24.07 -13.93 16.81
C GLY A 204 23.43 -15.25 16.38
N LYS A 205 23.03 -16.04 17.36
CA LYS A 205 22.21 -17.23 17.16
C LYS A 205 20.82 -16.82 16.62
N ARG A 206 20.18 -17.75 15.92
CA ARG A 206 18.80 -17.57 15.44
C ARG A 206 17.85 -18.31 16.36
N LEU A 207 16.89 -17.62 16.91
CA LEU A 207 15.75 -18.22 17.59
C LEU A 207 14.77 -18.73 16.52
N ASN A 208 14.46 -20.01 16.53
CA ASN A 208 13.43 -20.60 15.68
C ASN A 208 12.14 -20.75 16.50
N VAL A 209 11.03 -20.35 15.91
CA VAL A 209 9.72 -20.42 16.56
C VAL A 209 8.78 -21.16 15.62
N ILE A 210 8.13 -22.19 16.15
CA ILE A 210 6.98 -22.83 15.52
C ILE A 210 5.71 -22.27 16.16
N ALA A 211 4.74 -21.89 15.36
CA ALA A 211 3.48 -21.38 15.89
C ALA A 211 2.26 -21.81 15.08
N ALA A 212 1.17 -21.99 15.79
CA ALA A 212 -0.14 -22.27 15.24
C ALA A 212 -1.10 -21.10 15.59
N PHE A 213 -1.63 -20.45 14.56
CA PHE A 213 -2.65 -19.42 14.69
C PHE A 213 -4.05 -20.05 14.58
N LEU A 214 -4.78 -20.08 15.67
CA LEU A 214 -6.05 -20.77 15.82
C LEU A 214 -7.25 -19.95 15.33
N SER A 215 -8.32 -20.64 14.94
CA SER A 215 -9.62 -20.02 14.60
C SER A 215 -10.26 -19.23 15.76
N THR A 216 -9.80 -19.42 16.98
CA THR A 216 -10.17 -18.60 18.14
C THR A 216 -9.50 -17.22 18.17
N GLY A 217 -8.52 -16.97 17.28
CA GLY A 217 -7.71 -15.76 17.29
C GLY A 217 -6.47 -15.83 18.18
N GLN A 218 -6.25 -16.94 18.87
CA GLN A 218 -5.11 -17.21 19.73
C GLN A 218 -3.94 -17.82 18.95
N VAL A 219 -2.74 -17.68 19.52
CA VAL A 219 -1.52 -18.32 19.02
C VAL A 219 -1.00 -19.28 20.09
N ILE A 220 -0.69 -20.51 19.67
CA ILE A 220 0.10 -21.45 20.46
C ILE A 220 1.47 -21.49 19.80
N SER A 221 2.55 -21.33 20.55
CA SER A 221 3.90 -21.28 20.02
C SER A 221 4.92 -21.98 20.88
N ALA A 222 6.06 -22.35 20.26
CA ALA A 222 7.25 -22.83 20.96
C ALA A 222 8.50 -22.20 20.35
N ALA A 223 9.34 -21.62 21.19
CA ALA A 223 10.61 -21.00 20.81
C ALA A 223 11.78 -21.95 21.12
N LEU A 224 12.73 -22.06 20.19
CA LEU A 224 13.80 -23.03 20.24
C LEU A 224 15.11 -22.46 19.67
N TRP A 225 16.23 -22.70 20.38
CA TRP A 225 17.56 -22.32 19.91
C TRP A 225 18.28 -23.40 19.07
N CYS A 226 17.50 -24.34 18.55
CA CYS A 226 18.00 -25.39 17.64
C CYS A 226 17.26 -25.33 16.29
N ALA A 227 17.77 -26.05 15.31
CA ALA A 227 17.13 -26.20 14.00
C ALA A 227 15.81 -26.99 14.14
N MET A 228 14.77 -26.57 13.41
CA MET A 228 13.54 -27.32 13.28
C MET A 228 13.80 -28.68 12.63
N ASN A 229 13.14 -29.70 13.15
CA ASN A 229 13.20 -31.07 12.61
C ASN A 229 11.84 -31.76 12.80
N ALA A 230 11.72 -32.95 12.23
CA ALA A 230 10.47 -33.71 12.24
C ALA A 230 10.00 -34.11 13.65
N LEU A 231 10.90 -34.38 14.59
CA LEU A 231 10.54 -34.75 15.97
C LEU A 231 9.97 -33.54 16.74
N ILE A 232 10.60 -32.38 16.60
CA ILE A 232 10.12 -31.13 17.18
C ILE A 232 8.71 -30.80 16.63
N PHE A 233 8.53 -30.96 15.33
CA PHE A 233 7.23 -30.74 14.69
C PHE A 233 6.16 -31.66 15.28
N VAL A 234 6.41 -32.96 15.35
CA VAL A 234 5.46 -33.92 15.96
C VAL A 234 5.20 -33.62 17.43
N GLY A 235 6.22 -33.28 18.19
CA GLY A 235 6.07 -32.86 19.59
C GLY A 235 5.14 -31.65 19.72
N PHE A 236 5.30 -30.67 18.84
CA PHE A 236 4.44 -29.48 18.83
C PHE A 236 2.99 -29.81 18.44
N LEU A 237 2.76 -30.73 17.49
CA LEU A 237 1.42 -31.19 17.17
C LEU A 237 0.75 -31.87 18.39
N GLY A 238 1.54 -32.62 19.19
CA GLY A 238 1.08 -33.20 20.45
C GLY A 238 0.63 -32.12 21.46
N VAL A 239 1.42 -31.04 21.59
CA VAL A 239 1.05 -29.88 22.45
C VAL A 239 -0.24 -29.24 21.96
N LEU A 240 -0.39 -29.03 20.66
CA LEU A 240 -1.61 -28.46 20.09
C LEU A 240 -2.82 -29.34 20.39
N ARG A 241 -2.69 -30.66 20.24
CA ARG A 241 -3.78 -31.60 20.52
C ARG A 241 -4.22 -31.59 21.99
N GLN A 242 -3.28 -31.42 22.93
CA GLN A 242 -3.60 -31.31 24.35
C GLN A 242 -4.34 -30.02 24.69
N GLN A 243 -4.06 -28.93 24.02
CA GLN A 243 -4.67 -27.62 24.28
C GLN A 243 -5.99 -27.38 23.54
N VAL A 244 -6.24 -28.14 22.45
CA VAL A 244 -7.42 -27.97 21.61
C VAL A 244 -8.31 -29.23 21.76
N ALA A 245 -9.45 -29.11 22.41
CA ALA A 245 -10.33 -30.24 22.68
C ALA A 245 -11.13 -30.73 21.45
N LYS A 246 -11.45 -29.82 20.51
CA LYS A 246 -12.22 -30.14 19.29
C LYS A 246 -11.37 -30.87 18.26
N PRO A 247 -11.97 -31.56 17.26
CA PRO A 247 -11.24 -32.03 16.09
C PRO A 247 -10.44 -30.85 15.49
N LEU A 248 -9.14 -31.07 15.24
CA LEU A 248 -8.19 -30.02 14.87
C LEU A 248 -7.70 -30.23 13.44
N ILE A 249 -7.94 -29.26 12.58
CA ILE A 249 -7.42 -29.23 11.22
C ILE A 249 -6.29 -28.22 11.16
N ILE A 250 -5.09 -28.69 10.80
CA ILE A 250 -3.87 -27.88 10.74
C ILE A 250 -3.50 -27.64 9.29
N ILE A 251 -3.53 -26.39 8.87
CA ILE A 251 -3.15 -25.91 7.53
C ILE A 251 -1.70 -25.51 7.57
N LEU A 252 -0.85 -26.14 6.74
CA LEU A 252 0.58 -25.96 6.73
C LEU A 252 1.17 -26.14 5.32
N ASP A 253 2.43 -25.76 5.15
CA ASP A 253 3.17 -25.97 3.91
C ASP A 253 3.71 -27.41 3.77
N ASN A 254 4.38 -27.67 2.65
CA ASN A 254 5.00 -28.96 2.35
C ASN A 254 6.50 -29.00 2.70
N ALA A 255 6.94 -28.44 3.82
CA ALA A 255 8.33 -28.60 4.23
C ALA A 255 8.70 -30.08 4.37
N SER A 256 9.92 -30.46 3.98
CA SER A 256 10.34 -31.85 3.89
C SER A 256 10.25 -32.61 5.22
N PHE A 257 10.42 -31.95 6.34
CA PHE A 257 10.31 -32.56 7.67
C PHE A 257 8.85 -32.75 8.12
N HIS A 258 7.84 -32.05 7.52
CA HIS A 258 6.42 -32.29 7.77
C HIS A 258 5.94 -33.62 7.19
N THR A 259 6.60 -34.12 6.16
CA THR A 259 6.24 -35.35 5.44
C THR A 259 7.26 -36.49 5.62
N ALA A 260 8.23 -36.30 6.51
CA ALA A 260 9.30 -37.28 6.73
C ALA A 260 8.76 -38.67 7.12
N ARG A 261 9.34 -39.73 6.55
CA ARG A 261 8.91 -41.12 6.83
C ARG A 261 8.98 -41.47 8.31
N ALA A 262 10.00 -40.95 9.01
CA ALA A 262 10.23 -41.23 10.43
C ALA A 262 9.05 -40.81 11.35
N ILE A 263 8.25 -39.82 10.96
CA ILE A 263 7.15 -39.33 11.80
C ILE A 263 5.78 -39.88 11.41
N GLN A 264 5.67 -40.64 10.32
CA GLN A 264 4.38 -41.18 9.86
C GLN A 264 3.62 -41.97 10.91
N PRO A 265 4.27 -42.88 11.73
CA PRO A 265 3.56 -43.54 12.81
C PRO A 265 2.96 -42.60 13.85
N HIS A 266 3.67 -41.52 14.16
CA HIS A 266 3.16 -40.51 15.12
C HIS A 266 2.00 -39.70 14.53
N LEU A 267 2.08 -39.37 13.25
CA LEU A 267 0.98 -38.68 12.56
C LEU A 267 -0.30 -39.53 12.52
N GLU A 268 -0.16 -40.84 12.34
CA GLU A 268 -1.30 -41.78 12.40
C GLU A 268 -1.96 -41.82 13.79
N VAL A 269 -1.16 -41.78 14.86
CA VAL A 269 -1.70 -41.66 16.24
C VAL A 269 -2.45 -40.35 16.42
N LEU A 270 -1.88 -39.22 16.00
CA LEU A 270 -2.49 -37.93 16.09
C LEU A 270 -3.79 -37.86 15.25
N ARG A 271 -3.81 -38.49 14.08
CA ARG A 271 -5.02 -38.60 13.24
C ARG A 271 -6.15 -39.33 13.97
N ARG A 272 -5.87 -40.44 14.65
CA ARG A 272 -6.86 -41.15 15.49
C ARG A 272 -7.34 -40.31 16.67
N GLN A 273 -6.53 -39.38 17.12
CA GLN A 273 -6.90 -38.41 18.15
C GLN A 273 -7.66 -37.18 17.60
N GLY A 274 -8.00 -37.15 16.30
CA GLY A 274 -8.75 -36.08 15.67
C GLY A 274 -7.91 -34.90 15.15
N VAL A 275 -6.60 -35.10 14.91
CA VAL A 275 -5.75 -34.11 14.24
C VAL A 275 -5.64 -34.44 12.75
N THR A 276 -6.02 -33.53 11.89
CA THR A 276 -5.91 -33.67 10.44
C THR A 276 -4.94 -32.62 9.89
N LEU A 277 -3.96 -33.04 9.08
CA LEU A 277 -3.06 -32.13 8.39
C LEU A 277 -3.58 -31.82 7.00
N TYR A 278 -3.72 -30.52 6.68
CA TYR A 278 -4.09 -30.03 5.36
C TYR A 278 -2.87 -29.33 4.73
N PHE A 279 -2.26 -29.97 3.75
CA PHE A 279 -1.09 -29.45 3.07
C PHE A 279 -1.46 -28.48 1.96
N LEU A 280 -0.89 -27.27 2.01
CA LEU A 280 -1.08 -26.24 1.00
C LEU A 280 -0.45 -26.63 -0.34
N PRO A 281 -1.01 -26.19 -1.48
CA PRO A 281 -0.35 -26.35 -2.76
C PRO A 281 1.01 -25.66 -2.79
N PRO A 282 2.00 -26.18 -3.51
CA PRO A 282 3.30 -25.52 -3.65
C PRO A 282 3.17 -24.06 -4.11
N TYR A 283 4.06 -23.21 -3.62
CA TYR A 283 4.11 -21.77 -3.95
C TYR A 283 2.85 -20.97 -3.63
N SER A 284 2.15 -21.33 -2.56
CA SER A 284 0.88 -20.70 -2.14
C SER A 284 0.93 -20.12 -0.72
N PRO A 285 1.96 -19.36 -0.32
CA PRO A 285 2.08 -18.82 1.05
C PRO A 285 0.93 -17.88 1.41
N GLU A 286 0.28 -17.26 0.41
CA GLU A 286 -0.86 -16.37 0.64
C GLU A 286 -2.07 -17.08 1.28
N LEU A 287 -2.15 -18.41 1.19
CA LEU A 287 -3.18 -19.23 1.84
C LEU A 287 -2.85 -19.51 3.31
N ASN A 288 -1.59 -19.35 3.73
CA ASN A 288 -1.18 -19.53 5.13
C ASN A 288 -1.25 -18.19 5.89
N ARG A 289 -2.25 -18.04 6.74
CA ARG A 289 -2.45 -16.77 7.48
C ARG A 289 -1.39 -16.49 8.53
N VAL A 290 -0.67 -17.48 9.00
CA VAL A 290 0.42 -17.28 9.96
C VAL A 290 1.60 -16.51 9.36
N GLU A 291 1.75 -16.51 8.04
CA GLU A 291 2.71 -15.64 7.34
C GLU A 291 2.48 -14.15 7.64
N LYS A 292 1.21 -13.75 7.75
CA LYS A 292 0.85 -12.38 8.15
C LYS A 292 1.21 -12.12 9.62
N LEU A 293 1.06 -13.10 10.49
CA LEU A 293 1.53 -13.01 11.88
C LEU A 293 3.02 -12.72 11.93
N TRP A 294 3.83 -13.50 11.21
CA TRP A 294 5.28 -13.30 11.15
C TRP A 294 5.69 -11.93 10.63
N HIS A 295 4.97 -11.44 9.63
CA HIS A 295 5.19 -10.08 9.12
C HIS A 295 4.91 -9.02 10.19
N LEU A 296 3.81 -9.12 10.93
CA LEU A 296 3.45 -8.18 11.98
C LEU A 296 4.44 -8.23 13.14
N VAL A 297 4.79 -9.43 13.61
CA VAL A 297 5.79 -9.59 14.68
C VAL A 297 7.10 -8.94 14.26
N LYS A 298 7.65 -9.30 13.10
CA LYS A 298 8.97 -8.85 12.64
C LYS A 298 9.03 -7.37 12.25
N HIS A 299 7.96 -6.79 11.73
CA HIS A 299 8.02 -5.46 11.13
C HIS A 299 7.18 -4.39 11.82
N THR A 300 6.25 -4.79 12.68
CA THR A 300 5.33 -3.86 13.33
C THR A 300 5.41 -3.90 14.84
N TRP A 301 5.34 -5.09 15.44
CA TRP A 301 5.22 -5.23 16.89
C TRP A 301 6.56 -5.24 17.61
N MET A 302 7.60 -5.82 17.01
CA MET A 302 8.95 -5.77 17.57
C MET A 302 9.65 -4.45 17.28
N ALA A 303 10.27 -3.83 18.27
CA ALA A 303 11.12 -2.66 18.08
C ALA A 303 12.39 -2.99 17.27
N ALA A 304 12.91 -2.02 16.50
CA ALA A 304 14.16 -2.18 15.75
C ALA A 304 15.37 -1.93 16.66
N LYS A 305 15.82 -2.95 17.37
CA LYS A 305 16.99 -2.89 18.27
C LYS A 305 17.79 -4.21 18.22
N HIS A 306 19.03 -4.17 18.66
CA HIS A 306 19.79 -5.36 19.00
C HIS A 306 19.24 -5.97 20.30
N ARG A 307 19.28 -7.32 20.40
CA ARG A 307 18.87 -8.08 21.59
C ARG A 307 19.90 -9.15 21.89
N ASP A 308 20.12 -9.43 23.16
CA ASP A 308 20.72 -10.70 23.55
C ASP A 308 19.73 -11.87 23.37
N ALA A 309 20.19 -13.09 23.61
CA ALA A 309 19.37 -14.27 23.38
C ALA A 309 18.14 -14.32 24.30
N ALA A 310 18.33 -14.04 25.58
CA ALA A 310 17.26 -14.09 26.59
C ALA A 310 16.17 -13.02 26.31
N THR A 311 16.58 -11.80 26.03
CA THR A 311 15.66 -10.70 25.68
C THR A 311 14.90 -10.99 24.39
N LEU A 312 15.56 -11.59 23.38
CA LEU A 312 14.89 -11.92 22.11
C LEU A 312 13.82 -12.98 22.34
N GLU A 313 14.12 -14.03 23.06
CA GLU A 313 13.15 -15.10 23.38
C GLU A 313 11.98 -14.57 24.20
N ALA A 314 12.25 -13.83 25.26
CA ALA A 314 11.23 -13.24 26.12
C ALA A 314 10.28 -12.30 25.33
N GLU A 315 10.82 -11.36 24.52
CA GLU A 315 10.00 -10.44 23.75
C GLU A 315 9.16 -11.16 22.67
N VAL A 316 9.72 -12.15 21.97
CA VAL A 316 8.98 -12.91 20.95
C VAL A 316 7.86 -13.71 21.59
N THR A 317 8.15 -14.40 22.70
CA THR A 317 7.14 -15.19 23.44
C THR A 317 6.03 -14.28 23.97
N GLU A 318 6.39 -13.18 24.65
CA GLU A 318 5.42 -12.21 25.16
C GLU A 318 4.49 -11.66 24.08
N ILE A 319 5.03 -11.32 22.89
CA ILE A 319 4.21 -10.83 21.79
C ILE A 319 3.24 -11.91 21.31
N LEU A 320 3.70 -13.16 21.15
CA LEU A 320 2.89 -14.26 20.67
C LEU A 320 1.79 -14.65 21.67
N ASP A 321 2.09 -14.66 22.95
CA ASP A 321 1.13 -14.94 24.04
C ASP A 321 0.04 -13.86 24.15
N GLN A 322 0.35 -12.63 23.72
CA GLN A 322 -0.59 -11.51 23.73
C GLN A 322 -1.38 -11.35 22.42
N VAL A 323 -1.24 -12.27 21.46
CA VAL A 323 -2.09 -12.28 20.26
C VAL A 323 -3.52 -12.69 20.63
N GLY A 324 -4.49 -11.92 20.17
CA GLY A 324 -5.90 -12.06 20.54
C GLY A 324 -6.33 -11.13 21.68
N THR A 325 -5.38 -10.57 22.44
CA THR A 325 -5.66 -9.60 23.54
C THR A 325 -5.11 -8.20 23.21
N ARG A 326 -3.80 -8.04 23.26
CA ARG A 326 -3.12 -6.76 22.93
C ARG A 326 -2.82 -6.63 21.43
N TYR A 327 -2.43 -7.72 20.79
CA TYR A 327 -2.10 -7.76 19.37
C TYR A 327 -3.21 -8.47 18.61
N HIS A 328 -3.76 -7.82 17.58
CA HIS A 328 -4.90 -8.34 16.84
C HIS A 328 -4.53 -8.71 15.42
N LEU A 329 -4.90 -9.92 15.04
CA LEU A 329 -4.82 -10.44 13.68
C LEU A 329 -6.16 -11.08 13.34
N ALA A 330 -6.78 -10.67 12.21
CA ALA A 330 -8.00 -11.30 11.74
C ALA A 330 -7.72 -12.71 11.20
N PHE A 331 -8.47 -13.68 11.75
CA PHE A 331 -8.41 -15.09 11.32
C PHE A 331 -9.08 -15.32 9.96
#